data_7edc064f6ee5c18d442eb2bb03cc3bca
#
_entry.id   7edc064f6ee5c18d442eb2bb03cc3bca
#
_cell.length_a   1.000
_cell.length_b   1.000
_cell.length_c   1.000
_cell.angle_alpha   90.00
_cell.angle_beta   90.00
_cell.angle_gamma   90.00
#
_symmetry.space_group_name_H-M   'P 1'
#
loop_
_entity.id
_entity.type
_entity.pdbx_description
1 polymer ?
#
loop_
_entity_poly.entity_id
_entity_poly.type
_entity_poly.pdbx_seq_one_letter_code
_entity_poly.pdbx_strand_id
1 'polypeptide(L)'
;MQLKKDVKTTTRKYLILLLVLSLTVTLLTPVFAEEAEPEDAAQQTETAEQETPAEDAHVSSVEEDAVSRAIRDYVTSLGGVHPTPYVKGGMAMAWGCCAFVNLVWLRVFGKDTYDAKPESVESGGAVSDVASWLTANGAKNGDIVWAHNGVMTHYIIIHDWDENGMWISDGCMAGIVSHNYEYVSYNYYPGFFSGACALTLYRLPDDMRAKVEPEIPEDFEEDTWSSEPILTAMGQGIMQTNDDGKFLPNRYVSRAMLVEILYCMEGCPHVSGRAFKDVPEDAWYSKAVLWAACNNIISGDDINTFSPDKALSRQDLYGVLYNYARYRNVLPGNAVELNGYVDVGNVPYYDIYPLQWAVGNGLLGGDSGRLYPTSFTTRAQVAQIMTAFKEKAGL
;
A
#
# COMPACT_ATOMS: atom_id res chain seq x y z
N MET A 1 -34.18 27.53 29.14
CA MET A 1 -32.97 28.14 29.76
C MET A 1 -32.29 27.21 30.78
N GLN A 2 -32.86 26.05 31.10
CA GLN A 2 -32.34 25.08 32.09
C GLN A 2 -31.34 24.09 31.47
N LEU A 3 -31.51 23.68 30.21
CA LEU A 3 -30.67 22.69 29.55
C LEU A 3 -29.20 23.14 29.21
N LYS A 4 -28.93 24.46 29.18
CA LYS A 4 -27.57 25.00 28.96
C LYS A 4 -26.68 25.07 30.20
N LYS A 5 -27.28 24.92 31.40
CA LYS A 5 -26.51 24.93 32.66
C LYS A 5 -25.94 23.58 33.02
N ASP A 6 -26.59 22.49 32.64
CA ASP A 6 -26.17 21.14 33.02
C ASP A 6 -24.98 20.62 32.18
N VAL A 7 -24.88 21.02 30.92
CA VAL A 7 -23.73 20.61 30.04
C VAL A 7 -22.41 21.27 30.53
N LYS A 8 -22.44 22.54 30.97
CA LYS A 8 -21.23 23.20 31.48
C LYS A 8 -20.70 22.61 32.79
N THR A 9 -21.59 22.07 33.62
CA THR A 9 -21.22 21.50 34.92
C THR A 9 -20.62 20.12 34.77
N THR A 10 -21.11 19.32 33.81
CA THR A 10 -20.59 17.98 33.50
C THR A 10 -19.22 18.04 32.85
N THR A 11 -19.01 18.93 31.87
CA THR A 11 -17.71 19.13 31.21
C THR A 11 -16.62 19.59 32.18
N ARG A 12 -16.99 20.43 33.18
CA ARG A 12 -16.05 20.92 34.20
C ARG A 12 -15.64 19.82 35.19
N LYS A 13 -16.51 18.86 35.48
CA LYS A 13 -16.18 17.70 36.33
C LYS A 13 -15.24 16.69 35.64
N TYR A 14 -15.39 16.49 34.35
CA TYR A 14 -14.47 15.62 33.59
C TYR A 14 -13.09 16.25 33.36
N LEU A 15 -13.04 17.59 33.21
CA LEU A 15 -11.74 18.27 33.09
C LEU A 15 -10.95 18.29 34.43
N ILE A 16 -11.63 18.34 35.55
CA ILE A 16 -11.00 18.24 36.89
C ILE A 16 -10.55 16.81 37.17
N LEU A 17 -11.28 15.81 36.73
CA LEU A 17 -10.90 14.40 36.90
C LEU A 17 -9.66 14.04 36.07
N LEU A 18 -9.53 14.58 34.84
CA LEU A 18 -8.34 14.40 34.00
C LEU A 18 -7.10 15.14 34.54
N LEU A 19 -7.28 16.30 35.17
CA LEU A 19 -6.19 17.04 35.85
C LEU A 19 -5.71 16.38 37.14
N VAL A 20 -6.58 15.70 37.87
CA VAL A 20 -6.22 14.99 39.10
C VAL A 20 -5.49 13.66 38.74
N LEU A 21 -5.85 12.97 37.64
CA LEU A 21 -5.11 11.79 37.17
C LEU A 21 -3.73 12.12 36.61
N SER A 22 -3.53 13.32 36.03
CA SER A 22 -2.20 13.73 35.53
C SER A 22 -1.24 14.19 36.63
N LEU A 23 -1.75 14.61 37.79
CA LEU A 23 -0.93 15.02 38.94
C LEU A 23 -0.51 13.85 39.85
N THR A 24 -1.16 12.69 39.77
CA THR A 24 -0.82 11.52 40.59
C THR A 24 0.25 10.63 40.00
N VAL A 25 0.62 10.80 38.73
CA VAL A 25 1.68 10.03 38.06
C VAL A 25 3.07 10.66 38.21
N THR A 26 3.16 11.95 38.64
CA THR A 26 4.43 12.69 38.77
C THR A 26 5.06 12.69 40.17
N LEU A 27 4.54 11.91 41.14
CA LEU A 27 5.02 11.94 42.54
C LEU A 27 5.49 10.58 43.10
N LEU A 28 5.99 9.68 42.24
CA LEU A 28 6.61 8.43 42.71
C LEU A 28 7.94 8.18 41.99
N THR A 29 8.93 9.01 42.27
CA THR A 29 10.34 8.64 42.09
C THR A 29 10.97 8.52 43.50
N PRO A 30 11.53 7.40 43.89
CA PRO A 30 12.33 7.35 45.11
C PRO A 30 13.71 7.96 44.87
N VAL A 31 14.00 8.95 45.69
CA VAL A 31 15.33 9.49 45.93
C VAL A 31 16.13 8.45 46.70
N PHE A 32 17.26 8.00 46.16
CA PHE A 32 18.40 7.59 46.96
C PHE A 32 19.67 8.17 46.36
N ALA A 33 20.25 9.12 47.07
CA ALA A 33 21.64 9.53 46.99
C ALA A 33 22.42 8.81 48.12
N GLU A 34 23.61 8.32 47.84
CA GLU A 34 24.82 8.87 48.44
C GLU A 34 26.03 7.94 48.25
N GLU A 35 27.08 8.57 47.95
CA GLU A 35 28.46 8.30 47.64
C GLU A 35 29.15 7.15 48.37
N ALA A 36 30.07 6.45 47.66
CA ALA A 36 31.45 6.17 48.07
C ALA A 36 32.26 5.58 46.91
N GLU A 37 33.29 6.27 46.49
CA GLU A 37 34.49 5.72 45.81
C GLU A 37 35.63 5.58 46.81
N PRO A 38 36.81 5.00 46.45
CA PRO A 38 37.17 3.92 45.53
C PRO A 38 38.04 2.83 46.21
N GLU A 39 38.27 1.68 45.59
CA GLU A 39 39.59 1.03 45.58
C GLU A 39 39.72 -0.12 44.58
N ASP A 40 40.84 -0.13 43.94
CA ASP A 40 41.49 -0.98 42.98
C ASP A 40 41.25 -2.48 43.10
N ALA A 41 40.82 -3.15 42.04
CA ALA A 41 41.19 -4.52 41.71
C ALA A 41 40.96 -4.80 40.20
N ALA A 42 42.03 -4.77 39.46
CA ALA A 42 42.09 -5.32 38.12
C ALA A 42 41.80 -6.83 38.15
N GLN A 43 40.72 -7.27 37.50
CA GLN A 43 40.59 -8.63 36.96
C GLN A 43 39.49 -8.67 35.88
N GLN A 44 39.96 -8.98 34.68
CA GLN A 44 39.31 -9.70 33.60
C GLN A 44 37.77 -9.68 33.57
N THR A 45 37.19 -8.74 32.85
CA THR A 45 35.85 -8.87 32.32
C THR A 45 35.97 -9.37 30.88
N GLU A 46 35.69 -10.67 30.68
CA GLU A 46 35.17 -11.15 29.40
C GLU A 46 33.96 -10.30 29.06
N THR A 47 34.09 -9.49 28.04
CA THR A 47 32.96 -8.84 27.37
C THR A 47 32.15 -9.96 26.75
N ALA A 48 31.06 -10.34 27.43
CA ALA A 48 29.96 -10.99 26.73
C ALA A 48 29.41 -9.97 25.71
N GLU A 49 29.89 -10.08 24.49
CA GLU A 49 29.19 -9.52 23.33
C GLU A 49 27.79 -10.12 23.38
N GLN A 50 26.80 -9.27 23.64
CA GLN A 50 25.42 -9.57 23.30
C GLN A 50 25.42 -9.71 21.77
N GLU A 51 25.48 -10.95 21.32
CA GLU A 51 25.08 -11.32 19.96
C GLU A 51 23.65 -10.83 19.80
N THR A 52 23.48 -9.72 19.09
CA THR A 52 22.22 -9.46 18.39
C THR A 52 21.97 -10.71 17.54
N PRO A 53 20.78 -11.33 17.61
CA PRO A 53 20.47 -12.44 16.74
C PRO A 53 20.73 -11.93 15.31
N ALA A 54 21.63 -12.63 14.60
CA ALA A 54 21.82 -12.40 13.19
C ALA A 54 20.44 -12.39 12.55
N GLU A 55 20.12 -11.29 11.87
CA GLU A 55 19.14 -11.27 10.80
C GLU A 55 19.67 -12.25 9.73
N ASP A 56 19.56 -13.53 9.99
CA ASP A 56 19.60 -14.53 8.95
C ASP A 56 18.34 -14.26 8.13
N ALA A 57 18.56 -13.54 7.05
CA ALA A 57 17.60 -13.36 5.97
C ALA A 57 17.11 -14.75 5.56
N HIS A 58 16.00 -15.17 6.13
CA HIS A 58 15.16 -16.18 5.53
C HIS A 58 14.55 -15.53 4.30
N VAL A 59 15.38 -15.37 3.26
CA VAL A 59 14.92 -15.00 1.94
C VAL A 59 14.14 -16.21 1.47
N SER A 60 12.86 -16.22 1.79
CA SER A 60 11.91 -17.10 1.13
C SER A 60 12.02 -16.81 -0.36
N SER A 61 12.49 -17.80 -1.13
CA SER A 61 12.44 -17.80 -2.59
C SER A 61 10.99 -18.04 -3.07
N VAL A 62 10.01 -17.88 -2.21
CA VAL A 62 8.59 -17.94 -2.56
C VAL A 62 8.21 -16.59 -3.15
N GLU A 63 7.88 -16.60 -4.43
CA GLU A 63 7.33 -15.45 -5.12
C GLU A 63 6.05 -15.01 -4.40
N GLU A 64 6.06 -13.77 -3.88
CA GLU A 64 4.92 -13.22 -3.16
C GLU A 64 3.67 -13.20 -4.05
N ASP A 65 2.58 -13.82 -3.61
CA ASP A 65 1.36 -13.88 -4.40
C ASP A 65 0.64 -12.51 -4.51
N ALA A 66 -0.31 -12.42 -5.43
CA ALA A 66 -1.03 -11.18 -5.70
C ALA A 66 -1.83 -10.68 -4.49
N VAL A 67 -2.36 -11.58 -3.67
CA VAL A 67 -3.14 -11.24 -2.47
C VAL A 67 -2.22 -10.61 -1.42
N SER A 68 -1.09 -11.24 -1.12
CA SER A 68 -0.09 -10.74 -0.17
C SER A 68 0.47 -9.38 -0.61
N ARG A 69 0.79 -9.25 -1.90
CA ARG A 69 1.26 -8.01 -2.50
C ARG A 69 0.24 -6.88 -2.36
N ALA A 70 -1.02 -7.12 -2.70
CA ALA A 70 -2.08 -6.10 -2.59
C ALA A 70 -2.30 -5.64 -1.14
N ILE A 71 -2.23 -6.56 -0.17
CA ILE A 71 -2.31 -6.23 1.25
C ILE A 71 -1.10 -5.39 1.67
N ARG A 72 0.12 -5.86 1.37
CA ARG A 72 1.36 -5.15 1.70
C ARG A 72 1.39 -3.73 1.14
N ASP A 73 1.06 -3.56 -0.14
CA ASP A 73 1.06 -2.26 -0.81
C ASP A 73 0.08 -1.30 -0.13
N TYR A 74 -1.12 -1.78 0.20
CA TYR A 74 -2.07 -0.97 0.94
C TYR A 74 -1.56 -0.64 2.36
N VAL A 75 -1.06 -1.62 3.12
CA VAL A 75 -0.56 -1.40 4.49
C VAL A 75 0.64 -0.44 4.50
N THR A 76 1.55 -0.56 3.53
CA THR A 76 2.65 0.39 3.34
C THR A 76 2.14 1.81 3.10
N SER A 77 1.07 1.97 2.30
CA SER A 77 0.47 3.28 2.03
C SER A 77 -0.10 3.99 3.27
N LEU A 78 -0.38 3.25 4.34
CA LEU A 78 -0.83 3.81 5.61
C LEU A 78 0.27 4.57 6.36
N GLY A 79 1.54 4.44 5.96
CA GLY A 79 2.67 5.14 6.58
C GLY A 79 2.88 4.80 8.06
N GLY A 80 2.55 3.57 8.46
CA GLY A 80 2.66 3.10 9.85
C GLY A 80 1.49 3.49 10.75
N VAL A 81 0.43 4.12 10.24
CA VAL A 81 -0.75 4.53 11.04
C VAL A 81 -2.04 4.12 10.34
N HIS A 82 -2.99 3.56 11.07
CA HIS A 82 -4.32 3.26 10.56
C HIS A 82 -5.44 3.86 11.42
N PRO A 83 -6.63 4.14 10.85
CA PRO A 83 -7.75 4.65 11.60
C PRO A 83 -8.21 3.70 12.70
N THR A 84 -8.36 4.21 13.92
CA THR A 84 -8.99 3.50 15.03
C THR A 84 -9.86 4.49 15.82
N PRO A 85 -11.16 4.23 16.02
CA PRO A 85 -11.88 3.00 15.66
C PRO A 85 -12.15 2.87 14.15
N TYR A 86 -12.40 1.64 13.69
CA TYR A 86 -13.00 1.40 12.38
C TYR A 86 -14.47 1.85 12.40
N VAL A 87 -14.83 2.75 11.50
CA VAL A 87 -16.16 3.37 11.45
C VAL A 87 -16.91 2.93 10.19
N LYS A 88 -18.13 2.42 10.38
CA LYS A 88 -19.05 2.04 9.30
C LYS A 88 -20.43 2.66 9.56
N GLY A 89 -20.99 3.36 8.57
CA GLY A 89 -22.27 4.02 8.72
C GLY A 89 -22.33 5.05 9.87
N GLY A 90 -21.18 5.67 10.20
CA GLY A 90 -21.08 6.66 11.29
C GLY A 90 -20.96 6.06 12.70
N MET A 91 -20.90 4.73 12.84
CA MET A 91 -20.73 4.04 14.12
C MET A 91 -19.35 3.38 14.20
N ALA A 92 -18.73 3.43 15.38
CA ALA A 92 -17.50 2.69 15.64
C ALA A 92 -17.82 1.19 15.77
N MET A 93 -17.29 0.38 14.84
CA MET A 93 -17.57 -1.06 14.74
C MET A 93 -16.45 -1.93 15.32
N ALA A 94 -15.21 -1.43 15.24
CA ALA A 94 -14.03 -2.19 15.69
C ALA A 94 -12.92 -1.25 16.18
N TRP A 95 -12.01 -1.78 16.98
CA TRP A 95 -10.86 -1.07 17.56
C TRP A 95 -9.59 -1.89 17.38
N GLY A 96 -8.44 -1.24 17.39
CA GLY A 96 -7.13 -1.87 17.37
C GLY A 96 -6.93 -2.83 16.20
N CYS A 97 -6.43 -4.01 16.47
CA CYS A 97 -6.15 -5.04 15.46
C CYS A 97 -7.40 -5.47 14.68
N CYS A 98 -8.58 -5.51 15.31
CA CYS A 98 -9.82 -5.78 14.61
C CYS A 98 -10.21 -4.63 13.65
N ALA A 99 -9.94 -3.38 14.01
CA ALA A 99 -10.13 -2.24 13.12
C ALA A 99 -9.20 -2.32 11.91
N PHE A 100 -7.95 -2.71 12.13
CA PHE A 100 -6.95 -2.87 11.08
C PHE A 100 -7.39 -3.91 10.03
N VAL A 101 -7.70 -5.14 10.43
CA VAL A 101 -8.06 -6.21 9.48
C VAL A 101 -9.33 -5.87 8.68
N ASN A 102 -10.32 -5.22 9.31
CA ASN A 102 -11.52 -4.75 8.62
C ASN A 102 -11.22 -3.64 7.60
N LEU A 103 -10.33 -2.72 7.95
CA LEU A 103 -9.89 -1.65 7.06
C LEU A 103 -9.14 -2.22 5.85
N VAL A 104 -8.20 -3.15 6.06
CA VAL A 104 -7.45 -3.80 4.99
C VAL A 104 -8.40 -4.54 4.06
N TRP A 105 -9.27 -5.41 4.59
CA TRP A 105 -10.22 -6.15 3.76
C TRP A 105 -11.15 -5.23 2.96
N LEU A 106 -11.66 -4.15 3.58
CA LEU A 106 -12.51 -3.19 2.87
C LEU A 106 -11.75 -2.50 1.73
N ARG A 107 -10.51 -2.09 1.96
CA ARG A 107 -9.74 -1.29 1.01
C ARG A 107 -9.14 -2.13 -0.12
N VAL A 108 -8.63 -3.32 0.21
CA VAL A 108 -8.01 -4.21 -0.76
C VAL A 108 -9.06 -5.00 -1.55
N PHE A 109 -10.08 -5.53 -0.86
CA PHE A 109 -11.04 -6.47 -1.48
C PHE A 109 -12.46 -5.90 -1.65
N GLY A 110 -12.71 -4.68 -1.17
CA GLY A 110 -13.99 -3.98 -1.34
C GLY A 110 -15.08 -4.37 -0.36
N LYS A 111 -14.83 -5.28 0.60
CA LYS A 111 -15.75 -5.65 1.68
C LYS A 111 -14.97 -5.83 2.98
N ASP A 112 -15.53 -5.37 4.10
CA ASP A 112 -15.03 -5.70 5.44
C ASP A 112 -15.54 -7.09 5.90
N THR A 113 -15.09 -7.55 7.06
CA THR A 113 -15.52 -8.86 7.59
C THR A 113 -17.01 -8.93 7.90
N TYR A 114 -17.65 -7.79 8.23
CA TYR A 114 -19.10 -7.73 8.50
C TYR A 114 -19.95 -7.95 7.25
N ASP A 115 -19.50 -7.39 6.10
CA ASP A 115 -20.18 -7.56 4.81
C ASP A 115 -19.77 -8.85 4.11
N ALA A 116 -18.51 -9.25 4.24
CA ALA A 116 -17.98 -10.48 3.64
C ALA A 116 -18.57 -11.74 4.31
N LYS A 117 -18.84 -11.69 5.63
CA LYS A 117 -19.33 -12.83 6.44
C LYS A 117 -18.48 -14.08 6.17
N PRO A 118 -17.17 -14.04 6.42
CA PRO A 118 -16.27 -15.12 6.09
C PRO A 118 -16.65 -16.42 6.80
N GLU A 119 -16.42 -17.54 6.15
CA GLU A 119 -16.39 -18.82 6.85
C GLU A 119 -15.31 -18.82 7.91
N SER A 120 -15.58 -19.46 9.04
CA SER A 120 -14.59 -19.56 10.12
C SER A 120 -14.42 -21.01 10.58
N VAL A 121 -13.21 -21.32 11.01
CA VAL A 121 -12.84 -22.60 11.61
C VAL A 121 -12.19 -22.32 12.96
N GLU A 122 -12.77 -22.89 14.01
CA GLU A 122 -12.26 -22.76 15.38
C GLU A 122 -11.42 -23.99 15.76
N SER A 123 -10.33 -23.77 16.50
CA SER A 123 -9.46 -24.86 16.99
C SER A 123 -10.11 -25.71 18.10
N GLY A 124 -11.16 -25.19 18.75
CA GLY A 124 -11.83 -25.86 19.87
C GLY A 124 -11.01 -25.89 21.17
N GLY A 125 -9.81 -25.36 21.18
CA GLY A 125 -8.89 -25.30 22.31
C GLY A 125 -7.51 -24.79 21.92
N ALA A 126 -6.57 -24.83 22.84
CA ALA A 126 -5.20 -24.38 22.62
C ALA A 126 -4.49 -25.17 21.51
N VAL A 127 -3.82 -24.46 20.63
CA VAL A 127 -3.04 -25.04 19.52
C VAL A 127 -1.56 -25.01 19.88
N SER A 128 -0.91 -26.17 19.86
CA SER A 128 0.51 -26.32 20.16
C SER A 128 1.41 -26.26 18.91
N ASP A 129 0.84 -26.54 17.74
CA ASP A 129 1.51 -26.51 16.45
C ASP A 129 0.63 -25.70 15.46
N VAL A 130 0.95 -24.41 15.36
CA VAL A 130 0.19 -23.44 14.59
C VAL A 130 0.31 -23.74 13.09
N ALA A 131 1.52 -24.03 12.60
CA ALA A 131 1.77 -24.31 11.19
C ALA A 131 0.95 -25.52 10.70
N SER A 132 1.03 -26.64 11.43
CA SER A 132 0.24 -27.82 11.11
C SER A 132 -1.26 -27.55 11.17
N TRP A 133 -1.73 -26.76 12.14
CA TRP A 133 -3.14 -26.42 12.26
C TRP A 133 -3.62 -25.56 11.09
N LEU A 134 -2.87 -24.53 10.68
CA LEU A 134 -3.18 -23.68 9.52
C LEU A 134 -3.25 -24.52 8.24
N THR A 135 -2.24 -25.35 8.01
CA THR A 135 -2.17 -26.22 6.82
C THR A 135 -3.32 -27.23 6.78
N ALA A 136 -3.60 -27.91 7.90
CA ALA A 136 -4.69 -28.88 8.01
C ALA A 136 -6.09 -28.27 7.81
N ASN A 137 -6.23 -26.99 8.14
CA ASN A 137 -7.48 -26.25 7.93
C ASN A 137 -7.51 -25.48 6.61
N GLY A 138 -6.53 -25.68 5.71
CA GLY A 138 -6.50 -25.09 4.38
C GLY A 138 -6.45 -23.57 4.40
N ALA A 139 -5.68 -22.99 5.33
CA ALA A 139 -5.42 -21.56 5.36
C ALA A 139 -4.76 -21.10 4.06
N LYS A 140 -4.99 -19.85 3.69
CA LYS A 140 -4.45 -19.21 2.48
C LYS A 140 -4.02 -17.78 2.80
N ASN A 141 -3.16 -17.23 1.99
CA ASN A 141 -2.72 -15.85 2.07
C ASN A 141 -3.91 -14.87 2.07
N GLY A 142 -3.88 -13.87 2.95
CA GLY A 142 -4.98 -12.91 3.11
C GLY A 142 -6.08 -13.35 4.08
N ASP A 143 -6.07 -14.61 4.56
CA ASP A 143 -6.95 -15.05 5.62
C ASP A 143 -6.62 -14.33 6.93
N ILE A 144 -7.59 -14.23 7.83
CA ILE A 144 -7.40 -13.62 9.15
C ILE A 144 -7.32 -14.72 10.20
N VAL A 145 -6.30 -14.67 11.05
CA VAL A 145 -6.21 -15.48 12.26
C VAL A 145 -6.55 -14.63 13.47
N TRP A 146 -7.51 -15.07 14.25
CA TRP A 146 -7.81 -14.55 15.57
C TRP A 146 -7.26 -15.49 16.63
N ALA A 147 -6.25 -15.03 17.35
CA ALA A 147 -5.67 -15.76 18.45
C ALA A 147 -6.21 -15.23 19.78
N HIS A 148 -6.62 -16.12 20.70
CA HIS A 148 -7.14 -15.72 22.00
C HIS A 148 -6.82 -16.76 23.09
N ASN A 149 -6.48 -16.28 24.30
CA ASN A 149 -6.18 -17.12 25.46
C ASN A 149 -7.08 -16.86 26.68
N GLY A 150 -8.22 -16.19 26.43
CA GLY A 150 -9.16 -15.78 27.49
C GLY A 150 -8.82 -14.47 28.18
N VAL A 151 -7.61 -13.94 28.00
CA VAL A 151 -7.14 -12.65 28.56
C VAL A 151 -6.79 -11.67 27.48
N MET A 152 -6.03 -12.12 26.48
CA MET A 152 -5.60 -11.33 25.34
C MET A 152 -6.21 -11.89 24.05
N THR A 153 -6.47 -10.98 23.11
CA THR A 153 -6.95 -11.32 21.77
C THR A 153 -6.16 -10.53 20.75
N HIS A 154 -5.86 -11.14 19.59
CA HIS A 154 -5.18 -10.48 18.50
C HIS A 154 -5.70 -10.97 17.15
N TYR A 155 -5.85 -10.05 16.21
CA TYR A 155 -6.20 -10.33 14.81
C TYR A 155 -5.00 -10.03 13.92
N ILE A 156 -4.62 -10.99 13.11
CA ILE A 156 -3.53 -10.86 12.13
C ILE A 156 -4.01 -11.32 10.75
N ILE A 157 -3.48 -10.73 9.71
CA ILE A 157 -3.63 -11.20 8.33
C ILE A 157 -2.39 -12.02 8.01
N ILE A 158 -2.59 -13.28 7.60
CA ILE A 158 -1.48 -14.17 7.27
C ILE A 158 -1.16 -14.10 5.79
N HIS A 159 0.13 -14.21 5.46
CA HIS A 159 0.63 -14.22 4.09
C HIS A 159 1.26 -15.56 3.73
N ASP A 160 2.08 -16.09 4.61
CA ASP A 160 2.74 -17.39 4.44
C ASP A 160 3.16 -17.92 5.82
N TRP A 161 3.50 -19.20 5.95
CA TRP A 161 3.94 -19.80 7.21
C TRP A 161 4.77 -21.05 6.98
N ASP A 162 5.65 -21.30 7.92
CA ASP A 162 6.45 -22.51 8.04
C ASP A 162 6.39 -23.09 9.47
N GLU A 163 7.22 -24.05 9.77
CA GLU A 163 7.30 -24.71 11.08
C GLU A 163 7.81 -23.78 12.20
N ASN A 164 8.45 -22.65 11.88
CA ASN A 164 9.11 -21.74 12.82
C ASN A 164 8.35 -20.42 13.03
N GLY A 165 7.54 -20.00 12.06
CA GLY A 165 6.83 -18.72 12.12
C GLY A 165 5.92 -18.49 10.94
N MET A 166 5.50 -17.23 10.79
CA MET A 166 4.62 -16.80 9.70
C MET A 166 4.92 -15.39 9.24
N TRP A 167 4.65 -15.12 7.98
CA TRP A 167 4.60 -13.77 7.42
C TRP A 167 3.24 -13.16 7.72
N ILE A 168 3.22 -11.97 8.33
CA ILE A 168 1.97 -11.33 8.78
C ILE A 168 1.89 -9.85 8.45
N SER A 169 0.67 -9.34 8.46
CA SER A 169 0.36 -7.92 8.63
C SER A 169 -0.60 -7.74 9.79
N ASP A 170 -0.32 -6.82 10.70
CA ASP A 170 -1.19 -6.49 11.82
C ASP A 170 -1.16 -5.03 12.24
N GLY A 171 -2.11 -4.63 13.06
CA GLY A 171 -2.18 -3.31 13.68
C GLY A 171 -2.52 -3.40 15.16
N CYS A 172 -2.06 -2.43 15.96
CA CYS A 172 -2.32 -2.37 17.39
C CYS A 172 -3.45 -1.41 17.77
N MET A 173 -3.83 -1.43 19.06
CA MET A 173 -4.90 -0.57 19.62
C MET A 173 -4.62 0.93 19.52
N ALA A 174 -3.37 1.33 19.39
CA ALA A 174 -3.00 2.74 19.25
C ALA A 174 -3.13 3.26 17.81
N GLY A 175 -3.63 2.45 16.87
CA GLY A 175 -3.72 2.82 15.45
C GLY A 175 -2.37 2.78 14.74
N ILE A 176 -1.45 1.96 15.22
CA ILE A 176 -0.12 1.76 14.62
C ILE A 176 -0.11 0.42 13.90
N VAL A 177 0.46 0.38 12.70
CA VAL A 177 0.80 -0.86 11.99
C VAL A 177 2.02 -1.45 12.70
N SER A 178 1.87 -2.64 13.29
CA SER A 178 2.94 -3.29 14.06
C SER A 178 3.85 -4.11 13.13
N HIS A 179 3.25 -4.84 12.21
CA HIS A 179 3.94 -5.66 11.21
C HIS A 179 3.32 -5.42 9.85
N ASN A 180 4.16 -5.14 8.86
CA ASN A 180 3.75 -4.94 7.48
C ASN A 180 4.51 -5.91 6.58
N TYR A 181 3.93 -7.08 6.33
CA TYR A 181 4.58 -8.17 5.60
C TYR A 181 5.94 -8.53 6.21
N GLU A 182 5.92 -8.91 7.46
CA GLU A 182 7.11 -9.26 8.24
C GLU A 182 7.02 -10.71 8.72
N TYR A 183 8.17 -11.39 8.76
CA TYR A 183 8.27 -12.73 9.33
C TYR A 183 8.34 -12.67 10.84
N VAL A 184 7.42 -13.36 11.52
CA VAL A 184 7.33 -13.40 12.97
C VAL A 184 7.43 -14.85 13.43
N SER A 185 8.47 -15.16 14.21
CA SER A 185 8.62 -16.48 14.82
C SER A 185 7.51 -16.76 15.84
N TYR A 186 7.00 -17.99 15.88
CA TYR A 186 6.03 -18.42 16.91
C TYR A 186 6.54 -18.24 18.34
N ASN A 187 7.86 -18.21 18.53
CA ASN A 187 8.48 -17.94 19.82
C ASN A 187 8.52 -16.46 20.19
N TYR A 188 8.40 -15.54 19.23
CA TYR A 188 8.42 -14.09 19.43
C TYR A 188 7.13 -13.57 20.06
N TYR A 189 6.00 -14.26 19.87
CA TYR A 189 4.73 -13.99 20.54
C TYR A 189 4.49 -14.97 21.69
N PRO A 190 5.32 -14.93 22.76
CA PRO A 190 5.10 -15.80 23.91
C PRO A 190 3.77 -15.45 24.55
N GLY A 191 2.81 -16.36 24.48
CA GLY A 191 1.45 -16.15 24.95
C GLY A 191 0.38 -16.12 23.85
N PHE A 192 0.73 -15.80 22.59
CA PHE A 192 -0.20 -15.92 21.47
C PHE A 192 -0.08 -17.27 20.77
N PHE A 193 1.15 -17.78 20.55
CA PHE A 193 1.37 -19.02 19.81
C PHE A 193 2.07 -20.11 20.62
N SER A 194 2.34 -19.87 21.90
CA SER A 194 3.06 -20.80 22.79
C SER A 194 2.21 -21.93 23.39
N GLY A 195 1.25 -22.46 22.63
CA GLY A 195 0.44 -23.60 23.08
C GLY A 195 -0.67 -23.26 24.09
N ALA A 196 -0.88 -21.97 24.38
CA ALA A 196 -1.90 -21.48 25.31
C ALA A 196 -3.09 -20.78 24.63
N CYS A 197 -3.05 -20.59 23.32
CA CYS A 197 -4.09 -19.89 22.57
C CYS A 197 -4.98 -20.83 21.77
N ALA A 198 -6.27 -20.56 21.81
CA ALA A 198 -7.21 -21.04 20.81
C ALA A 198 -7.13 -20.13 19.57
N LEU A 199 -7.31 -20.71 18.39
CA LEU A 199 -7.28 -20.03 17.12
C LEU A 199 -8.62 -20.09 16.43
N THR A 200 -8.99 -19.01 15.73
CA THR A 200 -10.08 -18.99 14.76
C THR A 200 -9.52 -18.46 13.44
N LEU A 201 -9.64 -19.24 12.39
CA LEU A 201 -9.30 -18.86 11.03
C LEU A 201 -10.54 -18.32 10.33
N TYR A 202 -10.52 -17.07 9.88
CA TYR A 202 -11.52 -16.46 9.02
C TYR A 202 -11.02 -16.46 7.59
N ARG A 203 -11.73 -17.16 6.70
CA ARG A 203 -11.32 -17.34 5.31
C ARG A 203 -11.64 -16.10 4.48
N LEU A 204 -10.67 -15.58 3.76
CA LEU A 204 -10.93 -14.60 2.70
C LEU A 204 -11.79 -15.28 1.61
N PRO A 205 -13.02 -14.80 1.34
CA PRO A 205 -13.89 -15.39 0.33
C PRO A 205 -13.23 -15.42 -1.07
N ASP A 206 -13.43 -16.50 -1.81
CA ASP A 206 -12.80 -16.67 -3.13
C ASP A 206 -13.22 -15.58 -4.13
N ASP A 207 -14.47 -15.05 -4.04
CA ASP A 207 -14.91 -13.92 -4.86
C ASP A 207 -14.21 -12.60 -4.54
N MET A 208 -13.66 -12.46 -3.35
CA MET A 208 -12.84 -11.32 -2.94
C MET A 208 -11.38 -11.54 -3.33
N ARG A 209 -10.87 -12.75 -3.16
CA ARG A 209 -9.51 -13.14 -3.55
C ARG A 209 -9.30 -12.97 -5.05
N ALA A 210 -10.23 -13.45 -5.88
CA ALA A 210 -10.20 -13.32 -7.34
C ALA A 210 -10.18 -11.86 -7.84
N LYS A 211 -10.52 -10.88 -7.00
CA LYS A 211 -10.45 -9.46 -7.40
C LYS A 211 -9.04 -8.89 -7.44
N VAL A 212 -8.10 -9.49 -6.73
CA VAL A 212 -6.70 -9.05 -6.68
C VAL A 212 -5.76 -9.98 -7.44
N GLU A 213 -6.17 -11.23 -7.64
CA GLU A 213 -5.47 -12.11 -8.58
C GLU A 213 -5.77 -11.62 -9.99
N PRO A 214 -4.79 -11.10 -10.74
CA PRO A 214 -5.05 -10.65 -12.08
C PRO A 214 -5.50 -11.86 -12.93
N GLU A 215 -6.70 -11.76 -13.53
CA GLU A 215 -7.07 -12.71 -14.57
C GLU A 215 -6.00 -12.64 -15.66
N ILE A 216 -5.44 -13.79 -16.04
CA ILE A 216 -4.49 -13.85 -17.14
C ILE A 216 -5.24 -13.44 -18.41
N PRO A 217 -4.82 -12.36 -19.11
CA PRO A 217 -5.52 -11.91 -20.32
C PRO A 217 -5.56 -12.99 -21.38
N GLU A 218 -6.64 -13.05 -22.17
CA GLU A 218 -6.76 -14.01 -23.28
C GLU A 218 -5.65 -13.87 -24.35
N ASP A 219 -5.07 -12.67 -24.47
CA ASP A 219 -4.00 -12.32 -25.40
C ASP A 219 -2.62 -12.22 -24.71
N PHE A 220 -2.48 -12.84 -23.55
CA PHE A 220 -1.24 -12.88 -22.79
C PHE A 220 -0.26 -13.88 -23.43
N GLU A 221 0.96 -13.43 -23.65
CA GLU A 221 2.07 -14.26 -24.10
C GLU A 221 3.07 -14.42 -22.95
N GLU A 222 3.31 -15.67 -22.54
CA GLU A 222 4.32 -15.99 -21.53
C GLU A 222 5.75 -15.78 -22.11
N ASP A 223 6.72 -15.62 -21.21
CA ASP A 223 8.14 -15.52 -21.55
C ASP A 223 8.53 -14.38 -22.52
N THR A 224 7.72 -13.30 -22.55
CA THR A 224 8.06 -12.07 -23.26
C THR A 224 8.57 -11.01 -22.28
N TRP A 225 9.25 -9.97 -22.80
CA TRP A 225 9.71 -8.84 -21.99
C TRP A 225 8.56 -8.10 -21.27
N SER A 226 7.35 -8.24 -21.76
CA SER A 226 6.14 -7.55 -21.25
C SER A 226 5.31 -8.39 -20.30
N SER A 227 5.59 -9.69 -20.14
CA SER A 227 4.79 -10.62 -19.34
C SER A 227 4.72 -10.18 -17.88
N GLU A 228 5.87 -10.03 -17.23
CA GLU A 228 5.95 -9.57 -15.84
C GLU A 228 5.38 -8.15 -15.65
N PRO A 229 5.76 -7.11 -16.44
CA PRO A 229 5.15 -5.80 -16.33
C PRO A 229 3.63 -5.77 -16.47
N ILE A 230 3.06 -6.56 -17.37
CA ILE A 230 1.61 -6.63 -17.56
C ILE A 230 0.93 -7.21 -16.32
N LEU A 231 1.38 -8.39 -15.85
CA LEU A 231 0.79 -9.02 -14.67
C LEU A 231 0.96 -8.17 -13.42
N THR A 232 2.13 -7.54 -13.26
CA THR A 232 2.38 -6.61 -12.15
C THR A 232 1.46 -5.40 -12.19
N ALA A 233 1.30 -4.74 -13.36
CA ALA A 233 0.41 -3.60 -13.51
C ALA A 233 -1.04 -3.98 -13.27
N MET A 234 -1.47 -5.16 -13.69
CA MET A 234 -2.81 -5.68 -13.44
C MET A 234 -3.01 -6.03 -11.96
N GLY A 235 -2.07 -6.77 -11.35
CA GLY A 235 -2.11 -7.14 -9.94
C GLY A 235 -2.10 -5.95 -8.99
N GLN A 236 -1.45 -4.85 -9.38
CA GLN A 236 -1.45 -3.59 -8.63
C GLN A 236 -2.65 -2.68 -8.96
N GLY A 237 -3.58 -3.11 -9.80
CA GLY A 237 -4.74 -2.32 -10.21
C GLY A 237 -4.41 -1.08 -11.05
N ILE A 238 -3.18 -0.96 -11.56
CA ILE A 238 -2.74 0.16 -12.42
C ILE A 238 -3.42 0.09 -13.78
N MET A 239 -3.49 -1.11 -14.36
CA MET A 239 -4.11 -1.35 -15.66
C MET A 239 -4.98 -2.61 -15.61
N GLN A 240 -5.96 -2.67 -16.50
CA GLN A 240 -6.93 -3.78 -16.58
C GLN A 240 -7.10 -4.26 -18.03
N THR A 241 -7.70 -5.44 -18.20
CA THR A 241 -8.18 -5.92 -19.49
C THR A 241 -9.35 -5.06 -19.98
N ASN A 242 -9.66 -5.16 -21.26
CA ASN A 242 -10.92 -4.64 -21.80
C ASN A 242 -12.10 -5.60 -21.48
N ASP A 243 -13.30 -5.24 -21.91
CA ASP A 243 -14.53 -6.03 -21.70
C ASP A 243 -14.48 -7.44 -22.35
N ASP A 244 -13.57 -7.66 -23.29
CA ASP A 244 -13.34 -8.95 -23.94
C ASP A 244 -12.24 -9.77 -23.23
N GLY A 245 -11.78 -9.40 -22.03
CA GLY A 245 -10.73 -10.10 -21.28
C GLY A 245 -9.32 -9.96 -21.89
N LYS A 246 -9.08 -9.00 -22.78
CA LYS A 246 -7.79 -8.79 -23.47
C LYS A 246 -7.04 -7.60 -22.91
N PHE A 247 -5.74 -7.73 -22.73
CA PHE A 247 -4.87 -6.63 -22.33
C PHE A 247 -4.52 -5.70 -23.50
N LEU A 248 -4.44 -6.23 -24.71
CA LEU A 248 -4.05 -5.51 -25.92
C LEU A 248 -2.65 -4.87 -25.82
N PRO A 249 -1.57 -5.65 -25.57
CA PRO A 249 -0.24 -5.16 -25.24
C PRO A 249 0.34 -4.20 -26.28
N ASN A 250 0.04 -4.41 -27.56
CA ASN A 250 0.55 -3.64 -28.68
C ASN A 250 -0.32 -2.41 -29.06
N ARG A 251 -1.47 -2.23 -28.40
CA ARG A 251 -2.32 -1.05 -28.63
C ARG A 251 -1.67 0.19 -28.05
N TYR A 252 -1.68 1.30 -28.81
CA TYR A 252 -1.21 2.59 -28.32
C TYR A 252 -2.13 3.14 -27.22
N VAL A 253 -1.51 3.74 -26.20
CA VAL A 253 -2.23 4.41 -25.11
C VAL A 253 -2.66 5.80 -25.56
N SER A 254 -3.93 6.13 -25.33
CA SER A 254 -4.45 7.46 -25.59
C SER A 254 -4.26 8.38 -24.38
N ARG A 255 -4.47 9.69 -24.59
CA ARG A 255 -4.44 10.70 -23.53
C ARG A 255 -5.45 10.38 -22.41
N ALA A 256 -6.68 9.99 -22.79
CA ALA A 256 -7.72 9.60 -21.84
C ALA A 256 -7.31 8.36 -21.02
N MET A 257 -6.72 7.35 -21.65
CA MET A 257 -6.25 6.15 -20.94
C MET A 257 -5.19 6.46 -19.88
N LEU A 258 -4.22 7.33 -20.20
CA LEU A 258 -3.17 7.67 -19.23
C LEU A 258 -3.73 8.41 -18.01
N VAL A 259 -4.60 9.41 -18.22
CA VAL A 259 -5.17 10.15 -17.09
C VAL A 259 -6.10 9.29 -16.25
N GLU A 260 -6.80 8.32 -16.85
CA GLU A 260 -7.60 7.34 -16.11
C GLU A 260 -6.73 6.46 -15.21
N ILE A 261 -5.59 5.96 -15.72
CA ILE A 261 -4.62 5.21 -14.92
C ILE A 261 -4.19 6.03 -13.70
N LEU A 262 -3.78 7.28 -13.90
CA LEU A 262 -3.32 8.14 -12.81
C LEU A 262 -4.45 8.49 -11.82
N TYR A 263 -5.67 8.69 -12.33
CA TYR A 263 -6.86 8.99 -11.52
C TYR A 263 -7.25 7.80 -10.63
N CYS A 264 -7.19 6.58 -11.17
CA CYS A 264 -7.44 5.36 -10.41
C CYS A 264 -6.34 5.09 -9.37
N MET A 265 -5.08 5.40 -9.67
CA MET A 265 -3.99 5.33 -8.69
C MET A 265 -4.20 6.27 -7.49
N GLU A 266 -4.95 7.36 -7.65
CA GLU A 266 -5.36 8.27 -6.57
C GLU A 266 -6.67 7.84 -5.88
N GLY A 267 -7.21 6.67 -6.20
CA GLY A 267 -8.47 6.18 -5.62
C GLY A 267 -9.70 6.90 -6.16
N CYS A 268 -9.65 7.42 -7.38
CA CYS A 268 -10.77 8.08 -8.08
C CYS A 268 -11.39 9.23 -7.26
N PRO A 269 -10.65 10.28 -6.90
CA PRO A 269 -11.13 11.35 -6.04
C PRO A 269 -12.36 12.04 -6.64
N HIS A 270 -13.30 12.44 -5.78
CA HIS A 270 -14.53 13.07 -6.24
C HIS A 270 -14.23 14.42 -6.91
N VAL A 271 -14.68 14.57 -8.16
CA VAL A 271 -14.65 15.82 -8.91
C VAL A 271 -16.01 16.07 -9.55
N SER A 272 -16.36 17.35 -9.75
CA SER A 272 -17.61 17.75 -10.40
C SER A 272 -17.36 18.90 -11.37
N GLY A 273 -18.05 18.88 -12.51
CA GLY A 273 -17.91 19.88 -13.55
C GLY A 273 -17.43 19.29 -14.88
N ARG A 274 -17.06 20.16 -15.80
CA ARG A 274 -16.58 19.82 -17.14
C ARG A 274 -15.36 20.68 -17.48
N ALA A 275 -14.32 20.04 -17.98
CA ALA A 275 -13.08 20.75 -18.36
C ALA A 275 -13.06 21.15 -19.84
N PHE A 276 -13.46 20.26 -20.75
CA PHE A 276 -13.29 20.43 -22.20
C PHE A 276 -14.58 20.10 -22.97
N LYS A 277 -14.77 20.74 -24.15
CA LYS A 277 -15.99 20.56 -24.92
C LYS A 277 -16.09 19.22 -25.64
N ASP A 278 -14.94 18.62 -25.96
CA ASP A 278 -14.81 17.32 -26.61
C ASP A 278 -14.77 16.14 -25.62
N VAL A 279 -15.00 16.41 -24.34
CA VAL A 279 -15.12 15.40 -23.29
C VAL A 279 -16.59 15.32 -22.86
N PRO A 280 -17.36 14.29 -23.32
CA PRO A 280 -18.73 14.08 -22.86
C PRO A 280 -18.77 13.82 -21.34
N GLU A 281 -19.84 14.30 -20.68
CA GLU A 281 -19.97 14.15 -19.22
C GLU A 281 -20.14 12.68 -18.79
N ASP A 282 -20.71 11.86 -19.64
CA ASP A 282 -20.95 10.43 -19.46
C ASP A 282 -19.80 9.54 -19.98
N ALA A 283 -18.73 10.13 -20.55
CA ALA A 283 -17.55 9.38 -20.95
C ALA A 283 -16.84 8.78 -19.71
N TRP A 284 -16.37 7.54 -19.82
CA TRP A 284 -15.67 6.81 -18.76
C TRP A 284 -14.46 7.57 -18.20
N TYR A 285 -13.80 8.38 -19.02
CA TYR A 285 -12.64 9.19 -18.67
C TYR A 285 -12.97 10.62 -18.22
N SER A 286 -14.25 11.03 -18.18
CA SER A 286 -14.61 12.43 -17.98
C SER A 286 -14.12 13.01 -16.66
N LYS A 287 -14.24 12.23 -15.58
CA LYS A 287 -13.78 12.60 -14.23
C LYS A 287 -12.26 12.65 -14.15
N ALA A 288 -11.59 11.68 -14.76
CA ALA A 288 -10.13 11.63 -14.80
C ALA A 288 -9.53 12.82 -15.53
N VAL A 289 -10.10 13.19 -16.69
CA VAL A 289 -9.69 14.37 -17.45
C VAL A 289 -9.89 15.65 -16.64
N LEU A 290 -11.05 15.82 -16.01
CA LEU A 290 -11.33 16.98 -15.16
C LEU A 290 -10.35 17.05 -13.98
N TRP A 291 -10.14 15.94 -13.28
CA TRP A 291 -9.20 15.86 -12.15
C TRP A 291 -7.77 16.22 -12.58
N ALA A 292 -7.29 15.62 -13.65
CA ALA A 292 -5.92 15.83 -14.14
C ALA A 292 -5.69 17.26 -14.61
N ALA A 293 -6.68 17.86 -15.28
CA ALA A 293 -6.63 19.27 -15.69
C ALA A 293 -6.63 20.23 -14.50
N CYS A 294 -7.52 20.01 -13.50
CA CYS A 294 -7.60 20.84 -12.29
C CYS A 294 -6.31 20.80 -11.45
N ASN A 295 -5.58 19.69 -11.51
CA ASN A 295 -4.32 19.51 -10.78
C ASN A 295 -3.07 19.82 -11.62
N ASN A 296 -3.23 20.39 -12.82
CA ASN A 296 -2.15 20.73 -13.74
C ASN A 296 -1.25 19.53 -14.12
N ILE A 297 -1.82 18.33 -14.14
CA ILE A 297 -1.13 17.09 -14.54
C ILE A 297 -1.05 17.01 -16.07
N ILE A 298 -2.14 17.41 -16.74
CA ILE A 298 -2.23 17.46 -18.21
C ILE A 298 -3.03 18.67 -18.65
N SER A 299 -2.65 19.26 -19.77
CA SER A 299 -3.40 20.34 -20.42
C SER A 299 -4.16 19.82 -21.63
N GLY A 300 -5.18 20.56 -22.11
CA GLY A 300 -5.75 20.36 -23.43
C GLY A 300 -4.78 20.71 -24.56
N ASP A 301 -5.10 20.28 -25.78
CA ASP A 301 -4.40 20.74 -26.99
C ASP A 301 -4.70 22.24 -27.22
N ASP A 302 -5.88 22.70 -26.77
CA ASP A 302 -6.26 24.11 -26.64
C ASP A 302 -7.21 24.28 -25.42
N ILE A 303 -7.70 25.52 -25.21
CA ILE A 303 -8.56 25.86 -24.06
C ILE A 303 -9.91 25.11 -24.03
N ASN A 304 -10.35 24.55 -25.15
CA ASN A 304 -11.64 23.87 -25.29
C ASN A 304 -11.52 22.38 -25.61
N THR A 305 -10.34 21.92 -26.03
CA THR A 305 -10.15 20.60 -26.67
C THR A 305 -9.10 19.80 -25.91
N PHE A 306 -9.47 18.63 -25.45
CA PHE A 306 -8.59 17.67 -24.76
C PHE A 306 -7.96 16.66 -25.73
N SER A 307 -8.67 16.27 -26.76
CA SER A 307 -8.30 15.20 -27.70
C SER A 307 -8.12 13.83 -26.99
N PRO A 308 -9.17 13.27 -26.37
CA PRO A 308 -9.07 12.09 -25.50
C PRO A 308 -8.48 10.85 -26.19
N ASP A 309 -8.79 10.65 -27.47
CA ASP A 309 -8.37 9.49 -28.26
C ASP A 309 -7.00 9.63 -28.93
N LYS A 310 -6.37 10.80 -28.81
CA LYS A 310 -5.05 11.04 -29.39
C LYS A 310 -4.01 10.16 -28.72
N ALA A 311 -3.29 9.37 -29.52
CA ALA A 311 -2.21 8.53 -29.03
C ALA A 311 -1.09 9.37 -28.41
N LEU A 312 -0.55 8.91 -27.30
CA LEU A 312 0.55 9.57 -26.60
C LEU A 312 1.90 9.21 -27.19
N SER A 313 2.68 10.22 -27.52
CA SER A 313 4.10 10.04 -27.77
C SER A 313 4.86 9.83 -26.45
N ARG A 314 6.09 9.33 -26.54
CA ARG A 314 6.94 9.13 -25.35
C ARG A 314 7.21 10.46 -24.63
N GLN A 315 7.49 11.54 -25.35
CA GLN A 315 7.67 12.86 -24.74
C GLN A 315 6.43 13.35 -24.02
N ASP A 316 5.22 13.17 -24.60
CA ASP A 316 3.96 13.56 -23.97
C ASP A 316 3.72 12.75 -22.69
N LEU A 317 3.97 11.41 -22.73
CA LEU A 317 3.84 10.54 -21.58
C LEU A 317 4.72 11.03 -20.42
N TYR A 318 6.01 11.28 -20.67
CA TYR A 318 6.91 11.71 -19.63
C TYR A 318 6.64 13.13 -19.14
N GLY A 319 6.08 14.00 -20.00
CA GLY A 319 5.55 15.30 -19.60
C GLY A 319 4.44 15.17 -18.55
N VAL A 320 3.50 14.28 -18.80
CA VAL A 320 2.39 14.00 -17.86
C VAL A 320 2.89 13.35 -16.57
N LEU A 321 3.79 12.35 -16.67
CA LEU A 321 4.36 11.70 -15.49
C LEU A 321 5.20 12.66 -14.63
N TYR A 322 5.97 13.55 -15.24
CA TYR A 322 6.70 14.58 -14.51
C TYR A 322 5.75 15.51 -13.73
N ASN A 323 4.67 15.95 -14.35
CA ASN A 323 3.66 16.78 -13.69
C ASN A 323 2.97 16.02 -12.56
N TYR A 324 2.66 14.74 -12.76
CA TYR A 324 2.09 13.88 -11.73
C TYR A 324 3.06 13.66 -10.56
N ALA A 325 4.34 13.41 -10.83
CA ALA A 325 5.36 13.31 -9.79
C ALA A 325 5.45 14.60 -8.95
N ARG A 326 5.34 15.76 -9.59
CA ARG A 326 5.27 17.07 -8.89
C ARG A 326 4.01 17.20 -8.05
N TYR A 327 2.86 16.81 -8.58
CA TYR A 327 1.60 16.79 -7.85
C TYR A 327 1.69 15.93 -6.57
N ARG A 328 2.31 14.75 -6.67
CA ARG A 328 2.54 13.84 -5.54
C ARG A 328 3.72 14.23 -4.65
N ASN A 329 4.53 15.20 -5.06
CA ASN A 329 5.79 15.56 -4.40
C ASN A 329 6.77 14.36 -4.26
N VAL A 330 6.83 13.50 -5.27
CA VAL A 330 7.72 12.34 -5.33
C VAL A 330 8.79 12.52 -6.41
N LEU A 331 9.88 11.74 -6.35
CA LEU A 331 10.99 11.78 -7.30
C LEU A 331 11.48 13.21 -7.58
N PRO A 332 11.87 13.99 -6.55
CA PRO A 332 12.37 15.35 -6.78
C PRO A 332 13.63 15.34 -7.64
N GLY A 333 13.77 16.36 -8.46
CA GLY A 333 14.78 16.68 -9.44
C GLY A 333 16.07 15.85 -9.48
N ASN A 334 16.13 14.89 -10.42
CA ASN A 334 17.34 14.17 -10.79
C ASN A 334 17.53 14.27 -12.32
N ALA A 335 17.37 15.48 -12.88
CA ALA A 335 17.48 15.70 -14.31
C ALA A 335 18.96 15.59 -14.77
N VAL A 336 19.17 14.90 -15.88
CA VAL A 336 20.50 14.70 -16.49
C VAL A 336 20.52 15.28 -17.90
N GLU A 337 21.70 15.66 -18.38
CA GLU A 337 21.88 16.13 -19.75
C GLU A 337 21.64 15.01 -20.77
N LEU A 338 20.95 15.32 -21.87
CA LEU A 338 20.62 14.37 -22.94
C LEU A 338 21.64 14.36 -24.09
N ASN A 339 22.85 14.86 -23.87
CA ASN A 339 23.88 15.03 -24.91
C ASN A 339 24.32 13.71 -25.59
N GLY A 340 24.01 12.57 -24.97
CA GLY A 340 24.28 11.23 -25.52
C GLY A 340 23.23 10.73 -26.53
N TYR A 341 22.12 11.48 -26.72
CA TYR A 341 21.02 11.05 -27.59
C TYR A 341 20.93 11.95 -28.82
N VAL A 342 20.86 11.31 -30.00
CA VAL A 342 20.96 12.03 -31.29
C VAL A 342 19.61 12.57 -31.80
N ASP A 343 18.50 12.17 -31.19
CA ASP A 343 17.13 12.46 -31.67
C ASP A 343 16.34 13.43 -30.77
N VAL A 344 17.03 14.09 -29.84
CA VAL A 344 16.40 15.07 -28.94
C VAL A 344 16.40 16.51 -29.49
N GLY A 345 17.10 16.78 -30.56
CA GLY A 345 17.26 18.14 -31.10
C GLY A 345 15.98 18.80 -31.59
N ASN A 346 14.94 18.02 -31.91
CA ASN A 346 13.63 18.53 -32.36
C ASN A 346 12.55 18.45 -31.26
N VAL A 347 12.91 18.04 -30.04
CA VAL A 347 11.98 18.01 -28.91
C VAL A 347 11.66 19.46 -28.50
N PRO A 348 10.38 19.81 -28.32
CA PRO A 348 10.01 21.12 -27.80
C PRO A 348 10.68 21.41 -26.47
N TYR A 349 11.08 22.67 -26.23
CA TYR A 349 11.85 23.05 -25.03
C TYR A 349 11.13 22.69 -23.71
N TYR A 350 9.81 22.70 -23.70
CA TYR A 350 8.98 22.36 -22.54
C TYR A 350 8.95 20.85 -22.23
N ASP A 351 9.28 19.99 -23.20
CA ASP A 351 9.37 18.54 -23.03
C ASP A 351 10.80 18.07 -22.73
N ILE A 352 11.81 18.91 -22.91
CA ILE A 352 13.22 18.55 -22.66
C ILE A 352 13.42 18.19 -21.17
N TYR A 353 12.96 19.06 -20.26
CA TYR A 353 13.16 18.81 -18.82
C TYR A 353 12.45 17.56 -18.31
N PRO A 354 11.20 17.25 -18.67
CA PRO A 354 10.57 15.97 -18.37
C PRO A 354 11.37 14.75 -18.86
N LEU A 355 11.96 14.80 -20.04
CA LEU A 355 12.80 13.72 -20.55
C LEU A 355 14.12 13.60 -19.76
N GLN A 356 14.77 14.71 -19.46
CA GLN A 356 15.97 14.75 -18.59
C GLN A 356 15.68 14.14 -17.22
N TRP A 357 14.56 14.50 -16.63
CA TRP A 357 14.07 13.95 -15.36
C TRP A 357 13.78 12.46 -15.46
N ALA A 358 13.13 12.00 -16.53
CA ALA A 358 12.78 10.59 -16.71
C ALA A 358 14.04 9.72 -16.89
N VAL A 359 15.03 10.19 -17.65
CA VAL A 359 16.32 9.51 -17.82
C VAL A 359 17.07 9.48 -16.48
N GLY A 360 17.15 10.61 -15.79
CA GLY A 360 17.87 10.73 -14.52
C GLY A 360 17.29 9.85 -13.38
N ASN A 361 15.98 9.60 -13.41
CA ASN A 361 15.31 8.69 -12.47
C ASN A 361 15.23 7.24 -12.99
N GLY A 362 15.83 6.93 -14.13
CA GLY A 362 15.84 5.59 -14.70
C GLY A 362 14.47 5.07 -15.13
N LEU A 363 13.54 6.00 -15.45
CA LEU A 363 12.21 5.69 -15.98
C LEU A 363 12.21 5.61 -17.51
N LEU A 364 13.15 6.28 -18.14
CA LEU A 364 13.33 6.31 -19.57
C LEU A 364 14.73 5.82 -19.92
N GLY A 365 14.80 4.69 -20.61
CA GLY A 365 16.01 4.20 -21.28
C GLY A 365 15.96 4.52 -22.76
N GLY A 366 17.12 4.68 -23.35
CA GLY A 366 17.30 4.77 -24.79
C GLY A 366 17.75 3.44 -25.40
N ASP A 367 17.64 3.35 -26.70
CA ASP A 367 18.27 2.27 -27.48
C ASP A 367 19.16 2.89 -28.55
N SER A 368 20.39 2.37 -28.67
CA SER A 368 21.37 2.78 -29.70
C SER A 368 21.57 4.30 -29.79
N GLY A 369 21.56 4.99 -28.63
CA GLY A 369 21.75 6.44 -28.53
C GLY A 369 20.52 7.26 -28.97
N ARG A 370 19.33 6.68 -28.90
CA ARG A 370 18.05 7.34 -29.23
C ARG A 370 17.03 7.14 -28.13
N LEU A 371 16.21 8.18 -27.84
CA LEU A 371 15.09 8.14 -26.90
C LEU A 371 13.74 7.91 -27.59
N TYR A 372 13.67 8.11 -28.89
CA TYR A 372 12.45 8.02 -29.68
C TYR A 372 11.29 8.90 -29.15
N PRO A 373 11.50 10.20 -28.91
CA PRO A 373 10.56 11.06 -28.18
C PRO A 373 9.19 11.16 -28.84
N THR A 374 9.13 11.10 -30.17
CA THR A 374 7.87 11.22 -30.95
C THR A 374 7.19 9.87 -31.24
N SER A 375 7.79 8.75 -30.87
CA SER A 375 7.17 7.43 -31.04
C SER A 375 6.01 7.25 -30.06
N PHE A 376 4.93 6.65 -30.53
CA PHE A 376 3.79 6.33 -29.69
C PHE A 376 4.11 5.19 -28.72
N THR A 377 3.49 5.22 -27.54
CA THR A 377 3.73 4.26 -26.46
C THR A 377 2.61 3.22 -26.41
N THR A 378 2.98 1.96 -26.39
CA THR A 378 2.03 0.85 -26.30
C THR A 378 1.59 0.58 -24.85
N ARG A 379 0.49 -0.15 -24.66
CA ARG A 379 -0.03 -0.52 -23.34
C ARG A 379 0.99 -1.33 -22.54
N ALA A 380 1.70 -2.28 -23.17
CA ALA A 380 2.76 -3.03 -22.51
C ALA A 380 3.91 -2.13 -22.02
N GLN A 381 4.31 -1.14 -22.82
CA GLN A 381 5.33 -0.17 -22.42
C GLN A 381 4.85 0.73 -21.28
N VAL A 382 3.57 1.15 -21.31
CA VAL A 382 2.99 1.93 -20.21
C VAL A 382 2.92 1.09 -18.92
N ALA A 383 2.56 -0.20 -19.00
CA ALA A 383 2.59 -1.09 -17.84
C ALA A 383 3.98 -1.12 -17.19
N GLN A 384 5.04 -1.31 -17.98
CA GLN A 384 6.43 -1.30 -17.51
C GLN A 384 6.83 0.06 -16.90
N ILE A 385 6.47 1.17 -17.56
CA ILE A 385 6.81 2.51 -17.08
C ILE A 385 6.09 2.83 -15.78
N MET A 386 4.80 2.50 -15.68
CA MET A 386 3.99 2.81 -14.50
C MET A 386 4.36 1.97 -13.28
N THR A 387 4.68 0.68 -13.46
CA THR A 387 5.19 -0.17 -12.38
C THR A 387 6.53 0.34 -11.87
N ALA A 388 7.48 0.65 -12.77
CA ALA A 388 8.76 1.23 -12.41
C ALA A 388 8.62 2.62 -11.75
N PHE A 389 7.67 3.45 -12.22
CA PHE A 389 7.39 4.74 -11.60
C PHE A 389 6.88 4.56 -10.16
N LYS A 390 5.91 3.68 -9.95
CA LYS A 390 5.34 3.41 -8.62
C LYS A 390 6.41 2.91 -7.64
N GLU A 391 7.22 1.94 -8.05
CA GLU A 391 8.32 1.40 -7.25
C GLU A 391 9.32 2.50 -6.84
N LYS A 392 9.84 3.27 -7.81
CA LYS A 392 10.84 4.32 -7.55
C LYS A 392 10.29 5.51 -6.78
N ALA A 393 9.01 5.79 -6.89
CA ALA A 393 8.32 6.84 -6.17
C ALA A 393 7.90 6.42 -4.75
N GLY A 394 7.97 5.12 -4.41
CA GLY A 394 7.50 4.58 -3.15
C GLY A 394 5.98 4.71 -2.98
N LEU A 395 5.20 4.44 -4.04
CA LEU A 395 3.72 4.61 -4.09
C LEU A 395 3.02 3.25 -4.07
#